data_4bff8a6ce0f03150dc20a34aaf0efc4d
#
_entry.id   4bff8a6ce0f03150dc20a34aaf0efc4d
#
_cell.length_a   1.000
_cell.length_b   1.000
_cell.length_c   1.000
_cell.angle_alpha   90.00
_cell.angle_beta   90.00
_cell.angle_gamma   90.00
#
_symmetry.space_group_name_H-M   'P 1'
#
loop_
_entity.id
_entity.type
_entity.pdbx_description
1 polymer ?
#
loop_
_entity_poly.entity_id
_entity_poly.type
_entity_poly.pdbx_seq_one_letter_code
_entity_poly.pdbx_strand_id
1 'polypeptide(L)'
;MNQPYLHPDDLPSPQTIKLSEILFRQLEEATKKSFFLACDRMTRILLSSCHWYFQINSGVLTLILICNNMESYRNIMKAVPQFADHLKQFANRAKITVSSPVDKGIPWVLSIDNVLP
;
A
#
# COMPACT_ATOMS: atom_id res chain seq x y z
N MET A 1 -5.98 -35.81 14.90
CA MET A 1 -4.55 -36.04 14.81
C MET A 1 -3.86 -34.85 14.16
N ASN A 2 -2.85 -34.34 14.81
CA ASN A 2 -2.16 -33.17 14.32
C ASN A 2 -1.02 -33.59 13.39
N GLN A 3 -1.00 -33.01 12.22
CA GLN A 3 0.12 -33.19 11.30
C GLN A 3 0.96 -31.93 11.28
N PRO A 4 2.25 -32.05 11.56
CA PRO A 4 3.14 -30.88 11.55
C PRO A 4 3.48 -30.37 10.15
N TYR A 5 3.02 -31.07 9.13
CA TYR A 5 3.29 -30.69 7.75
C TYR A 5 2.06 -30.99 6.90
N LEU A 6 1.96 -30.32 5.77
CA LEU A 6 0.89 -30.55 4.80
C LEU A 6 1.28 -31.66 3.84
N HIS A 7 0.40 -32.62 3.64
CA HIS A 7 0.50 -33.54 2.53
C HIS A 7 0.21 -32.81 1.21
N PRO A 8 0.67 -33.35 0.06
CA PRO A 8 0.29 -32.77 -1.23
C PRO A 8 -1.22 -32.61 -1.41
N ASP A 9 -1.99 -33.55 -0.84
CA ASP A 9 -3.46 -33.50 -0.90
C ASP A 9 -4.05 -32.43 0.00
N ASP A 10 -3.28 -31.93 0.97
CA ASP A 10 -3.71 -30.90 1.93
C ASP A 10 -3.34 -29.50 1.47
N LEU A 11 -2.72 -29.36 0.32
CA LEU A 11 -2.41 -28.05 -0.23
C LEU A 11 -3.69 -27.32 -0.65
N PRO A 12 -3.72 -25.97 -0.54
CA PRO A 12 -4.88 -25.19 -0.94
C PRO A 12 -5.24 -25.49 -2.39
N SER A 13 -6.53 -25.67 -2.65
CA SER A 13 -7.01 -25.84 -4.02
C SER A 13 -6.84 -24.51 -4.80
N PRO A 14 -6.82 -24.57 -6.16
CA PRO A 14 -6.82 -23.34 -6.96
C PRO A 14 -7.98 -22.40 -6.63
N GLN A 15 -9.13 -22.94 -6.25
CA GLN A 15 -10.28 -22.14 -5.84
C GLN A 15 -10.02 -21.41 -4.54
N THR A 16 -9.38 -22.07 -3.57
CA THR A 16 -9.01 -21.44 -2.28
C THR A 16 -7.97 -20.35 -2.50
N ILE A 17 -6.99 -20.56 -3.38
CA ILE A 17 -6.00 -19.55 -3.73
C ILE A 17 -6.68 -18.32 -4.35
N LYS A 18 -7.62 -18.54 -5.27
CA LYS A 18 -8.39 -17.47 -5.90
C LYS A 18 -9.19 -16.67 -4.88
N LEU A 19 -9.84 -17.34 -3.93
CA LEU A 19 -10.59 -16.68 -2.86
C LEU A 19 -9.68 -15.81 -2.00
N SER A 20 -8.49 -16.31 -1.65
CA SER A 20 -7.51 -15.55 -0.88
C SER A 20 -7.07 -14.29 -1.63
N GLU A 21 -6.81 -14.40 -2.93
CA GLU A 21 -6.46 -13.25 -3.76
C GLU A 21 -7.58 -12.20 -3.79
N ILE A 22 -8.83 -12.65 -3.92
CA ILE A 22 -9.99 -11.77 -3.93
C ILE A 22 -10.12 -11.05 -2.58
N LEU A 23 -9.95 -11.77 -1.47
CA LEU A 23 -10.04 -11.20 -0.13
C LEU A 23 -8.94 -10.15 0.11
N PHE A 24 -7.70 -10.43 -0.30
CA PHE A 24 -6.62 -9.45 -0.21
C PHE A 24 -6.92 -8.21 -1.01
N ARG A 25 -7.46 -8.37 -2.21
CA ARG A 25 -7.82 -7.24 -3.07
C ARG A 25 -8.93 -6.42 -2.44
N GLN A 26 -9.93 -7.05 -1.84
CA GLN A 26 -10.99 -6.36 -1.13
C GLN A 26 -10.46 -5.60 0.07
N LEU A 27 -9.51 -6.18 0.81
CA LEU A 27 -8.88 -5.53 1.95
C LEU A 27 -8.09 -4.31 1.50
N GLU A 28 -7.34 -4.42 0.41
CA GLU A 28 -6.57 -3.31 -0.15
C GLU A 28 -7.50 -2.17 -0.57
N GLU A 29 -8.61 -2.48 -1.22
CA GLU A 29 -9.61 -1.48 -1.62
C GLU A 29 -10.29 -0.83 -0.42
N ALA A 30 -10.63 -1.60 0.61
CA ALA A 30 -11.21 -1.07 1.83
C ALA A 30 -10.23 -0.16 2.56
N THR A 31 -8.95 -0.54 2.61
CA THR A 31 -7.89 0.27 3.21
C THR A 31 -7.73 1.59 2.45
N LYS A 32 -7.75 1.52 1.11
CA LYS A 32 -7.67 2.70 0.26
C LYS A 32 -8.78 3.70 0.60
N LYS A 33 -10.00 3.21 0.70
CA LYS A 33 -11.16 4.05 1.02
C LYS A 33 -11.05 4.66 2.40
N SER A 34 -10.68 3.86 3.40
CA SER A 34 -10.54 4.33 4.77
C SER A 34 -9.40 5.35 4.90
N PHE A 35 -8.28 5.11 4.22
CA PHE A 35 -7.15 6.02 4.20
C PHE A 35 -7.55 7.37 3.59
N PHE A 36 -8.21 7.35 2.45
CA PHE A 36 -8.66 8.57 1.78
C PHE A 36 -9.58 9.40 2.68
N LEU A 37 -10.51 8.74 3.36
CA LEU A 37 -11.45 9.42 4.26
C LEU A 37 -10.75 9.97 5.52
N ALA A 38 -9.66 9.34 5.95
CA ALA A 38 -8.90 9.80 7.12
C ALA A 38 -7.97 10.97 6.78
N CYS A 39 -7.66 11.19 5.51
CA CYS A 39 -6.78 12.27 5.08
C CYS A 39 -7.48 13.61 5.15
N ASP A 40 -6.69 14.67 5.34
CA ASP A 40 -7.20 16.03 5.25
C ASP A 40 -7.49 16.39 3.78
N ARG A 41 -8.11 17.56 3.60
CA ARG A 41 -8.54 17.99 2.27
C ARG A 41 -7.36 18.14 1.29
N MET A 42 -6.25 18.72 1.75
CA MET A 42 -5.08 18.93 0.89
C MET A 42 -4.48 17.60 0.44
N THR A 43 -4.36 16.66 1.37
CA THR A 43 -3.84 15.32 1.07
C THR A 43 -4.75 14.60 0.07
N ARG A 44 -6.07 14.72 0.22
CA ARG A 44 -7.02 14.14 -0.74
C ARG A 44 -6.88 14.74 -2.14
N ILE A 45 -6.68 16.04 -2.22
CA ILE A 45 -6.46 16.72 -3.51
C ILE A 45 -5.20 16.20 -4.18
N LEU A 46 -4.12 16.05 -3.40
CA LEU A 46 -2.85 15.51 -3.91
C LEU A 46 -3.01 14.07 -4.41
N LEU A 47 -3.70 13.22 -3.65
CA LEU A 47 -3.98 11.85 -4.07
C LEU A 47 -4.77 11.82 -5.37
N SER A 48 -5.71 12.74 -5.54
CA SER A 48 -6.53 12.82 -6.76
C SER A 48 -5.73 13.26 -7.98
N SER A 49 -4.51 13.79 -7.80
CA SER A 49 -3.65 14.24 -8.88
C SER A 49 -2.74 13.14 -9.45
N CYS A 50 -2.80 11.95 -8.88
CA CYS A 50 -1.95 10.83 -9.33
C CYS A 50 -2.76 9.53 -9.30
N HIS A 51 -2.19 8.48 -9.88
CA HIS A 51 -2.74 7.14 -9.72
C HIS A 51 -2.15 6.54 -8.45
N TRP A 52 -2.99 6.01 -7.58
CA TRP A 52 -2.53 5.47 -6.30
C TRP A 52 -3.34 4.26 -5.88
N TYR A 53 -2.69 3.37 -5.14
CA TYR A 53 -3.33 2.18 -4.60
C TYR A 53 -2.48 1.61 -3.48
N PHE A 54 -3.05 0.64 -2.76
CA PHE A 54 -2.34 -0.09 -1.71
C PHE A 54 -2.02 -1.51 -2.17
N GLN A 55 -0.88 -2.01 -1.70
CA GLN A 55 -0.54 -3.43 -1.73
C GLN A 55 -0.21 -3.89 -0.33
N ILE A 56 -0.60 -5.12 0.01
CA ILE A 56 -0.28 -5.73 1.30
C ILE A 56 0.57 -6.96 1.02
N ASN A 57 1.83 -6.94 1.46
CA ASN A 57 2.77 -8.03 1.26
C ASN A 57 3.52 -8.30 2.58
N SER A 58 3.46 -9.55 3.07
CA SER A 58 4.21 -9.97 4.26
C SER A 58 3.99 -9.06 5.46
N GLY A 59 2.76 -8.59 5.66
CA GLY A 59 2.42 -7.72 6.77
C GLY A 59 2.84 -6.27 6.59
N VAL A 60 3.34 -5.90 5.42
CA VAL A 60 3.72 -4.52 5.11
C VAL A 60 2.66 -3.89 4.21
N LEU A 61 2.12 -2.76 4.66
CA LEU A 61 1.17 -1.97 3.88
C LEU A 61 1.94 -0.97 3.02
N THR A 62 1.86 -1.10 1.71
CA THR A 62 2.57 -0.23 0.78
C THR A 62 1.60 0.70 0.07
N LEU A 63 1.81 2.01 0.24
CA LEU A 63 1.12 3.03 -0.53
C LEU A 63 1.93 3.30 -1.80
N ILE A 64 1.32 3.07 -2.95
CA ILE A 64 1.96 3.23 -4.25
C ILE A 64 1.36 4.45 -4.92
N LEU A 65 2.23 5.41 -5.27
CA LEU A 65 1.86 6.66 -5.91
C LEU A 65 2.58 6.76 -7.24
N ILE A 66 1.81 6.87 -8.32
CA ILE A 66 2.35 6.98 -9.68
C ILE A 66 1.94 8.34 -10.24
N CYS A 67 2.92 9.21 -10.43
CA CYS A 67 2.70 10.58 -10.86
C CYS A 67 2.79 10.68 -12.38
N ASN A 68 1.84 11.40 -12.99
CA ASN A 68 1.76 11.54 -14.44
C ASN A 68 2.55 12.73 -14.97
N ASN A 69 2.88 13.70 -14.12
CA ASN A 69 3.66 14.87 -14.50
C ASN A 69 4.55 15.30 -13.35
N MET A 70 5.54 16.13 -13.66
CA MET A 70 6.55 16.56 -12.68
C MET A 70 5.96 17.47 -11.61
N GLU A 71 4.96 18.24 -11.92
CA GLU A 71 4.30 19.11 -10.94
C GLU A 71 3.64 18.27 -9.86
N SER A 72 2.87 17.27 -10.26
CA SER A 72 2.24 16.32 -9.33
C SER A 72 3.31 15.60 -8.50
N TYR A 73 4.38 15.15 -9.14
CA TYR A 73 5.48 14.47 -8.45
C TYR A 73 6.10 15.34 -7.36
N ARG A 74 6.41 16.59 -7.66
CA ARG A 74 7.00 17.51 -6.68
C ARG A 74 6.05 17.76 -5.51
N ASN A 75 4.77 17.96 -5.80
CA ASN A 75 3.77 18.21 -4.77
C ASN A 75 3.58 16.99 -3.88
N ILE A 76 3.56 15.80 -4.46
CA ILE A 76 3.47 14.54 -3.72
C ILE A 76 4.70 14.37 -2.83
N MET A 77 5.91 14.59 -3.36
CA MET A 77 7.14 14.44 -2.60
C MET A 77 7.19 15.39 -1.39
N LYS A 78 6.70 16.61 -1.54
CA LYS A 78 6.61 17.56 -0.42
C LYS A 78 5.64 17.10 0.66
N ALA A 79 4.62 16.35 0.29
CA ALA A 79 3.59 15.89 1.20
C ALA A 79 3.86 14.50 1.78
N VAL A 80 4.98 13.86 1.43
CA VAL A 80 5.31 12.52 1.95
C VAL A 80 5.26 12.44 3.47
N PRO A 81 5.77 13.42 4.26
CA PRO A 81 5.64 13.34 5.71
C PRO A 81 4.19 13.23 6.19
N GLN A 82 3.26 13.93 5.56
CA GLN A 82 1.84 13.85 5.91
C GLN A 82 1.26 12.48 5.56
N PHE A 83 1.61 11.93 4.39
CA PHE A 83 1.22 10.57 4.04
C PHE A 83 1.75 9.56 5.05
N ALA A 84 3.00 9.71 5.47
CA ALA A 84 3.61 8.82 6.46
C ALA A 84 2.87 8.88 7.80
N ASP A 85 2.52 10.09 8.25
CA ASP A 85 1.78 10.25 9.50
C ASP A 85 0.41 9.58 9.45
N HIS A 86 -0.29 9.70 8.33
CA HIS A 86 -1.59 9.02 8.16
C HIS A 86 -1.41 7.50 8.11
N LEU A 87 -0.39 6.99 7.44
CA LEU A 87 -0.14 5.56 7.34
C LEU A 87 0.16 4.90 8.68
N LYS A 88 0.84 5.62 9.58
CA LYS A 88 1.15 5.10 10.92
C LYS A 88 -0.09 4.75 11.72
N GLN A 89 -1.23 5.33 11.39
CA GLN A 89 -2.50 5.01 12.03
C GLN A 89 -3.10 3.70 11.52
N PHE A 90 -2.66 3.20 10.37
CA PHE A 90 -3.22 2.02 9.73
C PHE A 90 -2.36 0.78 9.89
N ALA A 91 -1.05 0.93 10.02
CA ALA A 91 -0.15 -0.20 10.08
C ALA A 91 1.12 0.15 10.84
N ASN A 92 1.69 -0.86 11.52
CA ASN A 92 2.98 -0.72 12.19
C ASN A 92 4.13 -0.72 11.19
N ARG A 93 3.99 -1.45 10.10
CA ARG A 93 4.97 -1.49 9.02
C ARG A 93 4.31 -1.04 7.74
N ALA A 94 4.88 -0.03 7.13
CA ALA A 94 4.35 0.53 5.91
C ALA A 94 5.49 0.98 5.02
N LYS A 95 5.18 1.14 3.74
CA LYS A 95 6.08 1.74 2.76
C LYS A 95 5.31 2.73 1.92
N ILE A 96 6.02 3.75 1.47
CA ILE A 96 5.51 4.66 0.45
C ILE A 96 6.44 4.56 -0.75
N THR A 97 5.90 4.29 -1.92
CA THR A 97 6.67 4.34 -3.17
C THR A 97 6.09 5.43 -4.05
N VAL A 98 6.96 6.25 -4.60
CA VAL A 98 6.57 7.35 -5.49
C VAL A 98 7.31 7.19 -6.79
N SER A 99 6.57 7.05 -7.89
CA SER A 99 7.14 6.92 -9.23
C SER A 99 7.00 8.25 -9.95
N SER A 100 8.13 8.76 -10.48
CA SER A 100 8.12 9.97 -11.29
C SER A 100 7.70 9.65 -12.73
N PRO A 101 7.22 10.63 -13.49
CA PRO A 101 6.89 10.40 -14.90
C PRO A 101 8.11 10.17 -15.78
N VAL A 102 9.30 10.59 -15.31
CA VAL A 102 10.55 10.50 -16.07
C VAL A 102 11.27 9.17 -15.79
N ASP A 103 11.24 8.71 -14.54
CA ASP A 103 12.03 7.56 -14.08
C ASP A 103 11.11 6.50 -13.50
N LYS A 104 10.28 5.90 -14.36
CA LYS A 104 9.24 4.97 -13.96
C LYS A 104 9.75 3.64 -13.43
N GLY A 105 10.98 3.27 -13.79
CA GLY A 105 11.56 1.99 -13.40
C GLY A 105 12.16 1.98 -12.00
N ILE A 106 12.43 3.15 -11.42
CA ILE A 106 13.10 3.27 -10.12
C ILE A 106 12.28 4.21 -9.23
N PRO A 107 11.34 3.65 -8.44
CA PRO A 107 10.54 4.50 -7.55
C PRO A 107 11.37 4.97 -6.37
N TRP A 108 11.04 6.14 -5.86
CA TRP A 108 11.51 6.58 -4.56
C TRP A 108 10.76 5.81 -3.48
N VAL A 109 11.48 5.35 -2.45
CA VAL A 109 10.90 4.48 -1.41
C VAL A 109 11.20 5.04 -0.02
N LEU A 110 10.16 5.13 0.80
CA LEU A 110 10.28 5.39 2.23
C LEU A 110 9.71 4.21 2.99
N SER A 111 10.50 3.65 3.89
CA SER A 111 10.05 2.59 4.80
C SER A 111 9.68 3.19 6.15
N ILE A 112 8.53 2.78 6.66
CA ILE A 112 8.01 3.21 7.96
C ILE A 112 7.93 1.99 8.85
N ASP A 113 8.65 2.02 9.96
CA ASP A 113 8.59 0.98 10.97
C ASP A 113 8.25 1.63 12.30
N ASN A 114 7.01 1.42 12.72
CA ASN A 114 6.46 2.02 13.92
C ASN A 114 6.48 1.05 15.10
N VAL A 115 7.16 -0.08 14.94
CA VAL A 115 7.30 -1.07 16.02
C VAL A 115 8.33 -0.56 17.00
N LEU A 116 7.94 -0.47 18.26
CA LEU A 116 8.87 -0.06 19.32
C LEU A 116 9.90 -1.15 19.56
N PRO A 117 11.16 -0.77 19.81
CA PRO A 117 12.21 -1.73 20.11
C PRO A 117 11.97 -2.48 21.44
#